data_2c459ac2ccbbbd291948e7ee0d667180
#
_entry.id   2c459ac2ccbbbd291948e7ee0d667180
#
_cell.length_a   1.000
_cell.length_b   1.000
_cell.length_c   1.000
_cell.angle_alpha   90.00
_cell.angle_beta   90.00
_cell.angle_gamma   90.00
#
_symmetry.space_group_name_H-M   'P 1'
#
loop_
_entity.id
_entity.type
_entity.pdbx_description
1 polymer ?
#
loop_
_entity_poly.entity_id
_entity_poly.type
_entity_poly.pdbx_seq_one_letter_code
_entity_poly.pdbx_strand_id
1 'polypeptide(L)'
;MIRHCVFVRFKGRVTPTEREAIYDELRALKQQVDGLLAAHFGSNVSPEGLAQGFNDGFVIDFRDEAARDAYLVHPDHQVAGGKLVSMLEGGVDGLVVFDLALS
;
A
#
# COMPACT_ATOMS: atom_id res chain seq x y z
N MET A 1 -0.13 -14.38 11.02
CA MET A 1 -0.43 -13.02 10.54
C MET A 1 0.35 -12.77 9.25
N ILE A 2 -0.25 -12.06 8.33
CA ILE A 2 0.42 -11.64 7.09
C ILE A 2 0.63 -10.15 7.14
N ARG A 3 1.87 -9.71 6.95
CA ARG A 3 2.19 -8.30 6.79
C ARG A 3 2.40 -7.99 5.32
N HIS A 4 1.46 -7.28 4.74
CA HIS A 4 1.44 -6.89 3.33
C HIS A 4 2.18 -5.56 3.20
N CYS A 5 3.35 -5.57 2.55
CA CYS A 5 4.23 -4.41 2.43
C CYS A 5 4.18 -3.88 1.01
N VAL A 6 3.89 -2.59 0.88
CA VAL A 6 3.81 -1.92 -0.42
C VAL A 6 4.70 -0.69 -0.39
N PHE A 7 5.68 -0.63 -1.30
CA PHE A 7 6.56 0.52 -1.44
C PHE A 7 6.38 1.12 -2.82
N VAL A 8 6.36 2.46 -2.89
CA VAL A 8 5.97 3.15 -4.12
C VAL A 8 6.92 4.29 -4.45
N ARG A 9 6.99 4.59 -5.76
CA ARG A 9 7.63 5.80 -6.28
C ARG A 9 6.55 6.67 -6.92
N PHE A 10 6.07 7.67 -6.19
CA PHE A 10 5.10 8.61 -6.74
C PHE A 10 5.73 9.48 -7.82
N LYS A 11 4.96 9.80 -8.86
CA LYS A 11 5.36 10.83 -9.83
C LYS A 11 5.62 12.14 -9.11
N GLY A 12 6.62 12.90 -9.58
CA GLY A 12 6.99 14.16 -8.92
C GLY A 12 5.87 15.19 -8.85
N ARG A 13 4.88 15.11 -9.75
CA ARG A 13 3.72 16.01 -9.76
C ARG A 13 2.67 15.69 -8.72
N VAL A 14 2.75 14.52 -8.07
CA VAL A 14 1.77 14.11 -7.06
C VAL A 14 1.99 14.93 -5.79
N THR A 15 0.94 15.61 -5.35
CA THR A 15 1.00 16.46 -4.17
C THR A 15 0.79 15.64 -2.89
N PRO A 16 1.21 16.17 -1.72
CA PRO A 16 0.89 15.53 -0.43
C PRO A 16 -0.60 15.30 -0.22
N THR A 17 -1.44 16.23 -0.66
CA THR A 17 -2.90 16.10 -0.56
C THR A 17 -3.40 14.93 -1.39
N GLU A 18 -2.87 14.76 -2.59
CA GLU A 18 -3.24 13.64 -3.46
C GLU A 18 -2.79 12.30 -2.87
N ARG A 19 -1.59 12.25 -2.30
CA ARG A 19 -1.10 11.03 -1.62
C ARG A 19 -2.01 10.68 -0.44
N GLU A 20 -2.35 11.66 0.38
CA GLU A 20 -3.21 11.40 1.53
C GLU A 20 -4.60 10.94 1.11
N ALA A 21 -5.14 11.46 0.01
CA ALA A 21 -6.44 11.05 -0.51
C ALA A 21 -6.45 9.57 -0.91
N ILE A 22 -5.42 9.09 -1.61
CA ILE A 22 -5.36 7.67 -1.98
C ILE A 22 -5.13 6.79 -0.74
N TYR A 23 -4.35 7.23 0.22
CA TYR A 23 -4.16 6.51 1.47
C TYR A 23 -5.47 6.40 2.25
N ASP A 24 -6.29 7.45 2.27
CA ASP A 24 -7.60 7.42 2.92
C ASP A 24 -8.54 6.39 2.27
N GLU A 25 -8.51 6.27 0.95
CA GLU A 25 -9.28 5.23 0.25
C GLU A 25 -8.83 3.83 0.69
N LEU A 26 -7.53 3.62 0.82
CA LEU A 26 -6.98 2.33 1.26
C LEU A 26 -7.30 2.07 2.74
N ARG A 27 -7.21 3.10 3.60
CA ARG A 27 -7.58 2.97 5.03
C ARG A 27 -9.03 2.57 5.21
N ALA A 28 -9.92 3.07 4.36
CA ALA A 28 -11.35 2.79 4.44
C ALA A 28 -11.66 1.30 4.25
N LEU A 29 -10.76 0.55 3.61
CA LEU A 29 -10.93 -0.88 3.40
C LEU A 29 -10.89 -1.68 4.71
N LYS A 30 -10.34 -1.12 5.78
CA LYS A 30 -10.35 -1.77 7.09
C LYS A 30 -11.77 -2.05 7.57
N GLN A 31 -12.72 -1.19 7.21
CA GLN A 31 -14.13 -1.34 7.56
C GLN A 31 -14.84 -2.37 6.67
N GLN A 32 -14.25 -2.75 5.55
CA GLN A 32 -14.88 -3.58 4.52
C GLN A 32 -14.34 -5.00 4.48
N VAL A 33 -13.15 -5.24 5.01
CA VAL A 33 -12.48 -6.54 4.93
C VAL A 33 -12.28 -7.10 6.33
N ASP A 34 -12.98 -8.20 6.61
CA ASP A 34 -12.79 -8.90 7.88
C ASP A 34 -11.38 -9.49 7.94
N GLY A 35 -10.71 -9.33 9.08
CA GLY A 35 -9.35 -9.79 9.26
C GLY A 35 -8.26 -8.81 8.82
N LEU A 36 -8.61 -7.63 8.27
CA LEU A 36 -7.68 -6.53 8.12
C LEU A 36 -7.51 -5.88 9.49
N LEU A 37 -6.34 -6.09 10.10
CA LEU A 37 -6.10 -5.73 11.50
C LEU A 37 -5.63 -4.29 11.68
N ALA A 38 -4.74 -3.83 10.79
CA ALA A 38 -4.12 -2.51 10.88
C ALA A 38 -3.58 -2.08 9.53
N ALA A 39 -3.49 -0.77 9.31
CA ALA A 39 -2.86 -0.19 8.13
C ALA A 39 -2.04 1.04 8.55
N HIS A 40 -0.80 1.11 8.09
CA HIS A 40 0.13 2.18 8.43
C HIS A 40 0.74 2.73 7.15
N PHE A 41 0.79 4.05 7.03
CA PHE A 41 1.27 4.77 5.85
C PHE A 41 2.36 5.74 6.26
N GLY A 42 3.37 5.91 5.41
CA GLY A 42 4.44 6.82 5.74
C GLY A 42 5.46 7.01 4.63
N SER A 43 6.46 7.80 4.92
CA SER A 43 7.57 8.08 4.02
C SER A 43 8.85 7.44 4.54
N ASN A 44 9.78 7.17 3.63
CA ASN A 44 11.09 6.60 3.97
C ASN A 44 11.88 7.58 4.86
N VAL A 45 12.40 7.06 5.95
CA VAL A 45 13.27 7.81 6.87
C VAL A 45 14.60 7.07 7.09
N SER A 46 14.91 6.08 6.27
CA SER A 46 16.18 5.34 6.41
C SER A 46 17.37 6.21 6.04
N PRO A 47 18.42 6.27 6.87
CA PRO A 47 19.63 7.03 6.56
C PRO A 47 20.60 6.29 5.64
N GLU A 48 20.31 5.04 5.25
CA GLU A 48 21.25 4.20 4.53
C GLU A 48 21.38 4.54 3.04
N GLY A 49 20.38 5.24 2.45
CA GLY A 49 20.41 5.56 1.03
C GLY A 49 20.15 4.37 0.12
N LEU A 50 19.42 3.36 0.60
CA LEU A 50 19.20 2.09 -0.11
C LEU A 50 17.74 1.88 -0.54
N ALA A 51 16.92 2.92 -0.53
CA ALA A 51 15.49 2.79 -0.84
C ALA A 51 15.20 2.61 -2.33
N GLN A 52 16.19 2.80 -3.22
CA GLN A 52 16.03 2.60 -4.66
C GLN A 52 14.95 3.52 -5.28
N GLY A 53 14.71 4.68 -4.68
CA GLY A 53 13.67 5.61 -5.14
C GLY A 53 12.28 5.32 -4.59
N PHE A 54 12.07 4.22 -3.86
CA PHE A 54 10.78 3.89 -3.23
C PHE A 54 10.69 4.61 -1.88
N ASN A 55 10.33 5.88 -1.92
CA ASN A 55 10.41 6.75 -0.75
C ASN A 55 9.11 6.88 0.04
N ASP A 56 8.08 6.19 -0.36
CA ASP A 56 6.80 6.18 0.31
C ASP A 56 6.27 4.75 0.34
N GLY A 57 5.37 4.47 1.27
CA GLY A 57 4.81 3.15 1.32
C GLY A 57 3.81 2.96 2.43
N PHE A 58 3.32 1.75 2.54
CA PHE A 58 2.40 1.38 3.59
C PHE A 58 2.50 -0.11 3.90
N VAL A 59 2.01 -0.44 5.07
CA VAL A 59 2.01 -1.81 5.59
C VAL A 59 0.60 -2.11 6.07
N ILE A 60 0.05 -3.23 5.63
CA ILE A 60 -1.27 -3.68 6.07
C ILE A 60 -1.11 -5.05 6.72
N ASP A 61 -1.60 -5.18 7.95
CA ASP A 61 -1.56 -6.45 8.67
C ASP A 61 -2.90 -7.16 8.53
N PHE A 62 -2.83 -8.43 8.10
CA PHE A 62 -3.99 -9.32 7.99
C PHE A 62 -3.88 -10.45 8.99
N ARG A 63 -5.02 -10.90 9.50
CA ARG A 63 -5.08 -12.03 10.43
C ARG A 63 -4.47 -13.30 9.82
N ASP A 64 -4.75 -13.54 8.53
CA ASP A 64 -4.31 -14.74 7.81
C ASP A 64 -4.32 -14.50 6.30
N GLU A 65 -3.90 -15.51 5.54
CA GLU A 65 -3.86 -15.44 4.07
C GLU A 65 -5.26 -15.27 3.47
N ALA A 66 -6.28 -15.87 4.07
CA ALA A 66 -7.65 -15.76 3.56
C ALA A 66 -8.14 -14.30 3.60
N ALA A 67 -7.81 -13.57 4.67
CA ALA A 67 -8.15 -12.16 4.78
C ALA A 67 -7.42 -11.32 3.75
N ARG A 68 -6.12 -11.58 3.53
CA ARG A 68 -5.35 -10.93 2.48
C ARG A 68 -5.96 -11.17 1.10
N ASP A 69 -6.32 -12.41 0.81
CA ASP A 69 -6.91 -12.77 -0.49
C ASP A 69 -8.25 -12.08 -0.70
N ALA A 70 -9.08 -11.99 0.34
CA ALA A 70 -10.36 -11.26 0.28
C ALA A 70 -10.12 -9.77 -0.01
N TYR A 71 -9.09 -9.18 0.56
CA TYR A 71 -8.71 -7.80 0.30
C TYR A 71 -8.31 -7.61 -1.17
N LEU A 72 -7.47 -8.49 -1.70
CA LEU A 72 -6.95 -8.34 -3.06
C LEU A 72 -8.06 -8.38 -4.11
N VAL A 73 -9.11 -9.16 -3.91
CA VAL A 73 -10.22 -9.27 -4.86
C VAL A 73 -11.38 -8.31 -4.57
N HIS A 74 -11.31 -7.56 -3.48
CA HIS A 74 -12.37 -6.63 -3.12
C HIS A 74 -12.48 -5.53 -4.18
N PRO A 75 -13.70 -5.20 -4.68
CA PRO A 75 -13.86 -4.18 -5.72
C PRO A 75 -13.27 -2.82 -5.34
N ASP A 76 -13.43 -2.40 -4.09
CA ASP A 76 -12.89 -1.11 -3.63
C ASP A 76 -11.37 -1.11 -3.62
N HIS A 77 -10.73 -2.26 -3.32
CA HIS A 77 -9.28 -2.38 -3.41
C HIS A 77 -8.82 -2.25 -4.87
N GLN A 78 -9.52 -2.89 -5.80
CA GLN A 78 -9.14 -2.83 -7.21
C GLN A 78 -9.25 -1.41 -7.76
N VAL A 79 -10.27 -0.67 -7.35
CA VAL A 79 -10.43 0.74 -7.73
C VAL A 79 -9.30 1.58 -7.14
N ALA A 80 -9.06 1.49 -5.84
CA ALA A 80 -8.01 2.25 -5.18
C ALA A 80 -6.62 1.87 -5.71
N GLY A 81 -6.38 0.58 -5.94
CA GLY A 81 -5.11 0.09 -6.50
C GLY A 81 -4.83 0.63 -7.88
N GLY A 82 -5.84 0.69 -8.73
CA GLY A 82 -5.73 1.28 -10.07
C GLY A 82 -5.39 2.77 -10.01
N LYS A 83 -6.04 3.51 -9.11
CA LYS A 83 -5.73 4.91 -8.88
C LYS A 83 -4.30 5.09 -8.38
N LEU A 84 -3.88 4.28 -7.43
CA LEU A 84 -2.51 4.32 -6.89
C LEU A 84 -1.50 4.12 -8.03
N VAL A 85 -1.64 3.07 -8.82
CA VAL A 85 -0.72 2.78 -9.93
C VAL A 85 -0.64 3.94 -10.91
N SER A 86 -1.76 4.62 -11.19
CA SER A 86 -1.76 5.79 -12.09
C SER A 86 -0.95 6.98 -11.56
N MET A 87 -0.66 7.00 -10.26
CA MET A 87 0.10 8.05 -9.61
C MET A 87 1.60 7.75 -9.51
N LEU A 88 2.04 6.58 -10.00
CA LEU A 88 3.41 6.10 -9.81
C LEU A 88 4.27 6.26 -11.06
N GLU A 89 5.56 6.52 -10.85
CA GLU A 89 6.56 6.54 -11.90
C GLU A 89 6.61 5.18 -12.60
N GLY A 90 6.34 5.16 -13.91
CA GLY A 90 6.35 3.93 -14.68
C GLY A 90 5.20 2.97 -14.37
N GLY A 91 4.14 3.43 -13.70
CA GLY A 91 3.02 2.57 -13.32
C GLY A 91 3.46 1.47 -12.37
N VAL A 92 3.22 0.20 -12.73
CA VAL A 92 3.59 -0.94 -11.88
C VAL A 92 5.10 -1.06 -11.63
N ASP A 93 5.94 -0.46 -12.47
CA ASP A 93 7.39 -0.42 -12.23
C ASP A 93 7.74 0.44 -11.02
N GLY A 94 6.85 1.33 -10.61
CA GLY A 94 6.98 2.14 -9.40
C GLY A 94 6.39 1.51 -8.15
N LEU A 95 6.13 0.21 -8.18
CA LEU A 95 5.45 -0.51 -7.11
C LEU A 95 6.23 -1.76 -6.74
N VAL A 96 6.48 -1.94 -5.45
CA VAL A 96 7.01 -3.19 -4.90
C VAL A 96 6.00 -3.71 -3.88
N VAL A 97 5.57 -4.94 -4.06
CA VAL A 97 4.63 -5.60 -3.14
C VAL A 97 5.23 -6.93 -2.72
N PHE A 98 5.34 -7.13 -1.42
CA PHE A 98 5.65 -8.45 -0.89
C PHE A 98 5.02 -8.63 0.48
N ASP A 99 4.79 -9.88 0.83
CA ASP A 99 4.14 -10.23 2.08
C ASP A 99 5.08 -11.01 2.97
N LEU A 100 5.09 -10.66 4.25
CA LEU A 100 5.80 -11.40 5.28
C LEU A 100 4.80 -12.27 6.03
N ALA A 101 5.09 -13.56 6.11
CA ALA A 101 4.34 -14.44 7.00
C ALA A 101 4.97 -14.32 8.39
N LEU A 102 4.19 -13.83 9.35
CA LEU A 102 4.66 -13.59 10.72
C LEU A 102 3.98 -14.58 11.66
N SER A 103 4.75 -15.13 12.56
CA SER A 103 4.26 -16.06 13.57
C SER A 103 3.69 -15.35 14.81
#